data_88d440eba21ad6fb62f35dd5ef73b5b9
#
_entry.id   88d440eba21ad6fb62f35dd5ef73b5b9
#
_cell.length_a   1.000
_cell.length_b   1.000
_cell.length_c   1.000
_cell.angle_alpha   90.00
_cell.angle_beta   90.00
_cell.angle_gamma   90.00
#
_symmetry.space_group_name_H-M   'P 1'
#
loop_
_entity.id
_entity.type
_entity.pdbx_description
1 polymer ?
#
loop_
_entity_poly.entity_id
_entity_poly.type
_entity_poly.pdbx_seq_one_letter_code
_entity_poly.pdbx_strand_id
1 'polypeptide(L)'
;MFARTALRAVTKPAAFTSIRQASALAGNIEAMNPRGIEISSAQRIAENGFISAIGNTPLIRMKKLSEQTGCDILGKAEFQNPGGSVKDRAALYVVQDAEEKGLIKPGGTVVEGTAGNTGIGLAHVCRSKGYKLVIYMPNTQSQGKIDLLRLLGAEVYPVPAVAFENPDNYNWQAKRHAESLENAVWTNQFDNTANRQAHIETTGPEIWAQTQGKIDAFTCASGTAGTIAGCTRYLKEVSNGKVKCYVADPPGSVIYTYVSSGGKLVERKGSSITEGIGQGRITDNLKPDIDLLDGALHIADEKSIEMVYRCLDEEGLYLGASSCLNVAAARDLAEKLGPGHTIVTILCDGAYRYADRLFSRKWLESKGLLNAVPEHLHKYIVLE
;
A
#
# COMPACT_ATOMS: atom_id res chain seq x y z
N MET A 1 37.95 50.46 -24.46
CA MET A 1 36.83 49.75 -25.06
C MET A 1 36.47 48.62 -24.09
N PHE A 2 35.38 48.75 -23.33
CA PHE A 2 35.07 47.94 -22.18
C PHE A 2 34.31 46.68 -22.57
N ALA A 3 34.85 45.51 -22.19
CA ALA A 3 34.12 44.23 -22.25
C ALA A 3 33.38 44.02 -20.93
N ARG A 4 32.05 43.93 -20.98
CA ARG A 4 31.18 43.60 -19.83
C ARG A 4 31.12 42.07 -19.68
N THR A 5 31.62 41.59 -18.57
CA THR A 5 31.46 40.21 -18.11
C THR A 5 30.06 40.07 -17.48
N ALA A 6 29.21 39.24 -18.07
CA ALA A 6 27.92 38.93 -17.51
C ALA A 6 28.07 37.81 -16.45
N LEU A 7 27.81 38.12 -15.20
CA LEU A 7 27.64 37.12 -14.14
C LEU A 7 26.34 36.35 -14.40
N ARG A 8 26.45 35.02 -14.60
CA ARG A 8 25.32 34.10 -14.51
C ARG A 8 24.96 33.89 -13.03
N ALA A 9 23.75 34.27 -12.68
CA ALA A 9 23.20 33.95 -11.39
C ALA A 9 22.97 32.43 -11.28
N VAL A 10 23.64 31.81 -10.31
CA VAL A 10 23.39 30.43 -9.89
C VAL A 10 22.11 30.45 -9.07
N THR A 11 21.04 29.93 -9.61
CA THR A 11 19.80 29.69 -8.87
C THR A 11 20.03 28.58 -7.86
N LYS A 12 19.84 28.89 -6.57
CA LYS A 12 19.85 27.92 -5.48
C LYS A 12 18.72 26.92 -5.68
N PRO A 13 18.91 25.62 -5.33
CA PRO A 13 17.82 24.66 -5.32
C PRO A 13 16.75 25.09 -4.31
N ALA A 14 15.48 24.93 -4.69
CA ALA A 14 14.35 25.26 -3.85
C ALA A 14 14.41 24.47 -2.54
N ALA A 15 14.33 25.17 -1.43
CA ALA A 15 14.32 24.60 -0.10
C ALA A 15 13.08 23.72 0.08
N PHE A 16 13.28 22.59 0.76
CA PHE A 16 12.21 21.70 1.22
C PHE A 16 11.07 22.50 1.85
N THR A 17 9.87 22.37 1.30
CA THR A 17 8.66 22.96 1.85
C THR A 17 8.35 22.23 3.17
N SER A 18 8.34 22.95 4.28
CA SER A 18 8.08 22.38 5.60
C SER A 18 6.65 21.80 5.67
N ILE A 19 6.43 20.81 6.54
CA ILE A 19 5.12 20.19 6.81
C ILE A 19 3.99 21.23 7.03
N ARG A 20 4.32 22.42 7.53
CA ARG A 20 3.38 23.54 7.64
C ARG A 20 2.81 24.08 6.32
N GLN A 21 3.53 23.92 5.21
CA GLN A 21 3.02 24.34 3.89
C GLN A 21 2.13 23.25 3.26
N ALA A 22 2.35 21.97 3.55
CA ALA A 22 1.44 20.91 3.16
C ALA A 22 0.05 21.05 3.84
N SER A 23 0.01 21.51 5.10
CA SER A 23 -1.25 21.78 5.81
C SER A 23 -2.00 23.00 5.25
N ALA A 24 -1.31 23.96 4.67
CA ALA A 24 -1.94 25.13 4.05
C ALA A 24 -2.60 24.80 2.69
N LEU A 25 -2.08 23.79 1.97
CA LEU A 25 -2.73 23.26 0.76
C LEU A 25 -3.99 22.44 1.07
N ALA A 26 -4.08 21.85 2.27
CA ALA A 26 -5.27 21.13 2.73
C ALA A 26 -6.43 22.06 3.16
N GLY A 27 -6.16 23.36 3.40
CA GLY A 27 -7.14 24.35 3.90
C GLY A 27 -8.17 24.82 2.88
N ASN A 28 -8.09 24.41 1.61
CA ASN A 28 -9.04 24.83 0.56
C ASN A 28 -9.98 23.72 0.09
N ILE A 29 -10.20 22.68 0.90
CA ILE A 29 -11.29 21.74 0.63
C ILE A 29 -12.54 22.31 1.27
N GLU A 30 -13.28 23.14 0.52
CA GLU A 30 -14.61 23.59 0.91
C GLU A 30 -15.51 22.39 1.18
N ALA A 31 -16.33 22.52 2.24
CA ALA A 31 -17.25 21.49 2.69
C ALA A 31 -18.08 20.97 1.52
N MET A 32 -17.98 19.69 1.21
CA MET A 32 -18.72 19.04 0.14
C MET A 32 -20.22 19.14 0.40
N ASN A 33 -20.93 19.84 -0.50
CA ASN A 33 -22.39 19.84 -0.59
C ASN A 33 -22.87 18.38 -0.82
N PRO A 34 -23.91 17.87 -0.12
CA PRO A 34 -24.41 16.51 -0.30
C PRO A 34 -24.95 16.15 -1.70
N ARG A 35 -25.06 17.11 -2.59
CA ARG A 35 -25.26 16.94 -4.03
C ARG A 35 -23.99 17.17 -4.84
N GLY A 36 -22.91 17.30 -4.18
CA GLY A 36 -21.48 17.39 -4.36
C GLY A 36 -20.89 17.20 -5.73
N ILE A 37 -21.35 17.84 -6.75
CA ILE A 37 -20.62 17.97 -7.99
C ILE A 37 -20.43 19.46 -8.28
N GLU A 38 -19.70 20.13 -7.40
CA GLU A 38 -18.84 21.25 -7.76
C GLU A 38 -17.39 20.91 -7.40
N ILE A 39 -16.91 19.88 -8.05
CA ILE A 39 -15.49 19.77 -8.31
C ILE A 39 -15.26 20.82 -9.37
N SER A 40 -14.59 21.91 -9.07
CA SER A 40 -14.05 22.75 -10.11
C SER A 40 -13.25 21.80 -11.04
N SER A 41 -13.81 21.51 -12.20
CA SER A 41 -13.23 20.61 -13.19
C SER A 41 -11.82 21.06 -13.61
N ALA A 42 -11.48 22.31 -13.34
CA ALA A 42 -10.17 22.92 -13.55
C ALA A 42 -9.06 22.38 -12.61
N GLN A 43 -9.36 21.71 -11.50
CA GLN A 43 -8.35 21.29 -10.51
C GLN A 43 -7.95 19.81 -10.61
N ARG A 44 -8.42 19.04 -11.61
CA ARG A 44 -8.14 17.61 -11.75
C ARG A 44 -7.61 17.19 -13.12
N ILE A 45 -6.96 18.07 -13.84
CA ILE A 45 -6.18 17.62 -15.00
C ILE A 45 -4.90 16.98 -14.46
N ALA A 46 -4.72 15.69 -14.73
CA ALA A 46 -3.47 14.98 -14.46
C ALA A 46 -2.43 15.40 -15.51
N GLU A 47 -1.86 16.58 -15.35
CA GLU A 47 -0.98 17.23 -16.35
C GLU A 47 0.22 16.35 -16.75
N ASN A 48 0.75 15.56 -15.80
CA ASN A 48 1.83 14.60 -16.04
C ASN A 48 1.30 13.16 -16.26
N GLY A 49 0.09 13.02 -16.78
CA GLY A 49 -0.50 11.73 -17.10
C GLY A 49 -0.63 10.81 -15.88
N PHE A 50 -0.22 9.55 -16.01
CA PHE A 50 -0.34 8.51 -14.98
C PHE A 50 0.18 8.97 -13.60
N ILE A 51 1.34 9.64 -13.56
CA ILE A 51 1.99 10.05 -12.31
C ILE A 51 1.11 11.00 -11.50
N SER A 52 0.51 12.01 -12.15
CA SER A 52 -0.35 12.99 -11.46
C SER A 52 -1.72 12.42 -11.09
N ALA A 53 -2.09 11.24 -11.59
CA ALA A 53 -3.32 10.54 -11.22
C ALA A 53 -3.15 9.67 -9.96
N ILE A 54 -1.93 9.45 -9.49
CA ILE A 54 -1.65 8.70 -8.26
C ILE A 54 -2.05 9.53 -7.04
N GLY A 55 -2.75 8.90 -6.10
CA GLY A 55 -3.18 9.56 -4.85
C GLY A 55 -4.54 10.26 -4.97
N ASN A 56 -4.86 11.08 -3.98
CA ASN A 56 -6.17 11.73 -3.83
C ASN A 56 -7.34 10.74 -3.92
N THR A 57 -7.15 9.54 -3.43
CA THR A 57 -8.15 8.49 -3.39
C THR A 57 -9.25 8.84 -2.38
N PRO A 58 -10.53 8.49 -2.60
CA PRO A 58 -11.59 8.80 -1.65
C PRO A 58 -11.52 7.94 -0.39
N LEU A 59 -12.18 8.41 0.69
CA LEU A 59 -12.62 7.59 1.79
C LEU A 59 -14.02 7.04 1.50
N ILE A 60 -14.20 5.73 1.63
CA ILE A 60 -15.49 5.06 1.49
C ILE A 60 -15.97 4.65 2.87
N ARG A 61 -17.17 5.06 3.27
CA ARG A 61 -17.79 4.60 4.51
C ARG A 61 -18.35 3.19 4.30
N MET A 62 -17.88 2.25 5.09
CA MET A 62 -18.37 0.87 5.14
C MET A 62 -19.70 0.87 5.89
N LYS A 63 -20.79 1.05 5.14
CA LYS A 63 -22.11 1.40 5.73
C LYS A 63 -22.61 0.35 6.70
N LYS A 64 -22.65 -0.92 6.27
CA LYS A 64 -23.19 -2.00 7.09
C LYS A 64 -22.32 -2.30 8.29
N LEU A 65 -21.00 -2.32 8.11
CA LEU A 65 -20.07 -2.51 9.23
C LEU A 65 -20.14 -1.35 10.22
N SER A 66 -20.31 -0.12 9.76
CA SER A 66 -20.49 1.05 10.62
C SER A 66 -21.80 0.94 11.42
N GLU A 67 -22.91 0.53 10.79
CA GLU A 67 -24.19 0.30 11.46
C GLU A 67 -24.10 -0.80 12.52
N GLN A 68 -23.39 -1.90 12.22
CA GLN A 68 -23.22 -3.04 13.12
C GLN A 68 -22.37 -2.71 14.35
N THR A 69 -21.32 -1.91 14.19
CA THR A 69 -20.37 -1.60 15.27
C THR A 69 -20.72 -0.33 16.04
N GLY A 70 -21.59 0.52 15.49
CA GLY A 70 -21.85 1.86 16.03
C GLY A 70 -20.66 2.82 15.87
N CYS A 71 -19.67 2.47 15.05
CA CYS A 71 -18.52 3.30 14.70
C CYS A 71 -18.60 3.77 13.25
N ASP A 72 -17.91 4.84 12.89
CA ASP A 72 -17.67 5.16 11.48
C ASP A 72 -16.42 4.42 10.99
N ILE A 73 -16.60 3.35 10.21
CA ILE A 73 -15.51 2.61 9.57
C ILE A 73 -15.33 3.14 8.14
N LEU A 74 -14.17 3.72 7.88
CA LEU A 74 -13.83 4.37 6.62
C LEU A 74 -12.67 3.65 5.94
N GLY A 75 -12.84 3.26 4.68
CA GLY A 75 -11.82 2.64 3.85
C GLY A 75 -11.18 3.63 2.88
N LYS A 76 -9.88 3.85 2.95
CA LYS A 76 -9.11 4.63 1.99
C LYS A 76 -8.97 3.83 0.70
N ALA A 77 -9.64 4.25 -0.37
CA ALA A 77 -9.84 3.47 -1.60
C ALA A 77 -8.60 3.44 -2.51
N GLU A 78 -7.51 2.85 -2.03
CA GLU A 78 -6.24 2.78 -2.77
C GLU A 78 -6.32 1.90 -4.04
N PHE A 79 -7.35 1.07 -4.18
CA PHE A 79 -7.67 0.38 -5.43
C PHE A 79 -8.06 1.33 -6.58
N GLN A 80 -8.35 2.59 -6.28
CA GLN A 80 -8.66 3.63 -7.28
C GLN A 80 -7.41 4.38 -7.78
N ASN A 81 -6.24 4.09 -7.27
CA ASN A 81 -5.01 4.52 -7.95
C ASN A 81 -4.99 3.98 -9.39
N PRO A 82 -4.37 4.68 -10.35
CA PRO A 82 -4.46 4.33 -11.77
C PRO A 82 -3.86 2.95 -12.12
N GLY A 83 -2.89 2.44 -11.35
CA GLY A 83 -2.38 1.06 -11.45
C GLY A 83 -3.18 0.04 -10.63
N GLY A 84 -4.21 0.51 -9.89
CA GLY A 84 -5.18 -0.32 -9.19
C GLY A 84 -4.75 -0.76 -7.80
N SER A 85 -3.79 -0.12 -7.15
CA SER A 85 -3.40 -0.48 -5.79
C SER A 85 -2.66 0.63 -5.02
N VAL A 86 -2.54 0.41 -3.71
CA VAL A 86 -1.73 1.24 -2.80
C VAL A 86 -0.25 1.33 -3.21
N LYS A 87 0.25 0.39 -4.02
CA LYS A 87 1.66 0.32 -4.41
C LYS A 87 2.06 1.35 -5.46
N ASP A 88 1.11 1.99 -6.12
CA ASP A 88 1.39 3.05 -7.08
C ASP A 88 2.13 4.22 -6.41
N ARG A 89 1.75 4.55 -5.17
CA ARG A 89 2.42 5.59 -4.37
C ARG A 89 3.87 5.21 -4.05
N ALA A 90 4.08 3.99 -3.56
CA ALA A 90 5.41 3.49 -3.25
C ALA A 90 6.29 3.43 -4.50
N ALA A 91 5.76 2.92 -5.62
CA ALA A 91 6.47 2.84 -6.90
C ALA A 91 6.92 4.23 -7.40
N LEU A 92 6.06 5.24 -7.29
CA LEU A 92 6.41 6.60 -7.67
C LEU A 92 7.57 7.14 -6.81
N TYR A 93 7.45 7.02 -5.50
CA TYR A 93 8.42 7.62 -4.59
C TYR A 93 9.79 6.92 -4.59
N VAL A 94 9.86 5.59 -4.74
CA VAL A 94 11.17 4.92 -4.84
C VAL A 94 11.90 5.24 -6.15
N VAL A 95 11.15 5.52 -7.24
CA VAL A 95 11.77 5.96 -8.50
C VAL A 95 12.20 7.43 -8.39
N GLN A 96 11.40 8.30 -7.82
CA GLN A 96 11.76 9.70 -7.57
C GLN A 96 12.99 9.82 -6.66
N ASP A 97 13.04 9.05 -5.59
CA ASP A 97 14.19 8.99 -4.69
C ASP A 97 15.48 8.60 -5.43
N ALA A 98 15.38 7.62 -6.35
CA ALA A 98 16.52 7.23 -7.17
C ALA A 98 16.96 8.35 -8.13
N GLU A 99 16.02 9.11 -8.71
CA GLU A 99 16.29 10.28 -9.55
C GLU A 99 16.97 11.40 -8.76
N GLU A 100 16.41 11.75 -7.59
CA GLU A 100 16.90 12.82 -6.72
C GLU A 100 18.31 12.55 -6.19
N LYS A 101 18.60 11.28 -5.90
CA LYS A 101 19.93 10.82 -5.48
C LYS A 101 20.92 10.64 -6.63
N GLY A 102 20.48 10.83 -7.88
CA GLY A 102 21.30 10.61 -9.07
C GLY A 102 21.71 9.15 -9.30
N LEU A 103 20.98 8.19 -8.73
CA LEU A 103 21.25 6.75 -8.87
C LEU A 103 20.81 6.20 -10.22
N ILE A 104 19.92 6.90 -10.91
CA ILE A 104 19.44 6.55 -12.25
C ILE A 104 19.35 7.80 -13.11
N LYS A 105 19.71 7.67 -14.39
CA LYS A 105 19.60 8.72 -15.40
C LYS A 105 18.49 8.38 -16.41
N PRO A 106 17.95 9.36 -17.16
CA PRO A 106 16.96 9.10 -18.21
C PRO A 106 17.33 7.91 -19.11
N GLY A 107 16.35 7.04 -19.39
CA GLY A 107 16.54 5.81 -20.17
C GLY A 107 17.19 4.64 -19.42
N GLY A 108 17.48 4.81 -18.13
CA GLY A 108 18.04 3.77 -17.28
C GLY A 108 17.06 2.62 -16.97
N THR A 109 17.51 1.68 -16.17
CA THR A 109 16.76 0.46 -15.82
C THR A 109 16.44 0.42 -14.33
N VAL A 110 15.17 0.34 -14.02
CA VAL A 110 14.67 0.03 -12.65
C VAL A 110 14.60 -1.48 -12.51
N VAL A 111 15.14 -2.02 -11.42
CA VAL A 111 15.11 -3.44 -11.12
C VAL A 111 14.47 -3.64 -9.75
N GLU A 112 13.50 -4.56 -9.64
CA GLU A 112 12.87 -4.87 -8.36
C GLU A 112 12.58 -6.37 -8.21
N GLY A 113 12.69 -6.82 -6.96
CA GLY A 113 12.24 -8.15 -6.53
C GLY A 113 10.81 -8.09 -6.03
N THR A 114 9.82 -8.49 -6.83
CA THR A 114 8.42 -8.43 -6.43
C THR A 114 7.54 -9.40 -7.20
N ALA A 115 6.56 -9.98 -6.50
CA ALA A 115 5.57 -10.88 -7.10
C ALA A 115 4.18 -10.24 -7.29
N GLY A 116 4.03 -8.95 -7.02
CA GLY A 116 2.69 -8.37 -6.91
C GLY A 116 2.56 -6.93 -7.40
N ASN A 117 1.70 -6.21 -6.70
CA ASN A 117 1.26 -4.85 -7.05
C ASN A 117 2.40 -3.83 -7.21
N THR A 118 3.52 -4.00 -6.50
CA THR A 118 4.68 -3.11 -6.67
C THR A 118 5.25 -3.19 -8.08
N GLY A 119 5.35 -4.39 -8.65
CA GLY A 119 5.79 -4.58 -10.03
C GLY A 119 4.86 -3.87 -11.03
N ILE A 120 3.55 -3.90 -10.78
CA ILE A 120 2.55 -3.22 -11.63
C ILE A 120 2.71 -1.71 -11.51
N GLY A 121 2.79 -1.17 -10.28
CA GLY A 121 3.02 0.26 -10.06
C GLY A 121 4.31 0.74 -10.71
N LEU A 122 5.42 -0.01 -10.54
CA LEU A 122 6.69 0.29 -11.19
C LEU A 122 6.59 0.24 -12.71
N ALA A 123 5.84 -0.72 -13.29
CA ALA A 123 5.68 -0.81 -14.74
C ALA A 123 5.03 0.44 -15.32
N HIS A 124 4.00 0.95 -14.66
CA HIS A 124 3.35 2.19 -15.09
C HIS A 124 4.23 3.42 -14.86
N VAL A 125 4.87 3.55 -13.70
CA VAL A 125 5.76 4.69 -13.39
C VAL A 125 6.97 4.71 -14.34
N CYS A 126 7.64 3.58 -14.54
CA CYS A 126 8.78 3.47 -15.45
C CYS A 126 8.39 3.82 -16.89
N ARG A 127 7.26 3.28 -17.37
CA ARG A 127 6.73 3.60 -18.69
C ARG A 127 6.47 5.10 -18.84
N SER A 128 5.86 5.73 -17.83
CA SER A 128 5.54 7.16 -17.82
C SER A 128 6.77 8.05 -17.81
N LYS A 129 7.85 7.58 -17.17
CA LYS A 129 9.12 8.32 -17.03
C LYS A 129 10.19 7.94 -18.06
N GLY A 130 9.92 6.97 -18.93
CA GLY A 130 10.87 6.52 -19.98
C GLY A 130 11.99 5.61 -19.46
N TYR A 131 11.77 4.89 -18.34
CA TYR A 131 12.68 3.88 -17.82
C TYR A 131 12.33 2.47 -18.31
N LYS A 132 13.32 1.61 -18.37
CA LYS A 132 13.13 0.16 -18.52
C LYS A 132 12.81 -0.44 -17.15
N LEU A 133 12.09 -1.56 -17.14
CA LEU A 133 11.77 -2.27 -15.90
C LEU A 133 12.15 -3.75 -15.99
N VAL A 134 12.86 -4.23 -15.00
CA VAL A 134 13.20 -5.63 -14.80
C VAL A 134 12.61 -6.11 -13.47
N ILE A 135 11.89 -7.23 -13.50
CA ILE A 135 11.25 -7.83 -12.32
C ILE A 135 11.79 -9.24 -12.10
N TYR A 136 12.27 -9.50 -10.90
CA TYR A 136 12.53 -10.83 -10.37
C TYR A 136 11.38 -11.28 -9.48
N MET A 137 10.88 -12.50 -9.68
CA MET A 137 9.75 -13.01 -8.88
C MET A 137 9.85 -14.52 -8.69
N PRO A 138 9.24 -15.08 -7.61
CA PRO A 138 9.16 -16.52 -7.44
C PRO A 138 8.41 -17.19 -8.61
N ASN A 139 8.94 -18.30 -9.12
CA ASN A 139 8.31 -19.09 -10.19
C ASN A 139 7.03 -19.83 -9.76
N THR A 140 6.67 -19.73 -8.48
CA THR A 140 5.40 -20.21 -7.92
C THR A 140 4.23 -19.28 -8.14
N GLN A 141 4.47 -18.10 -8.73
CA GLN A 141 3.41 -17.16 -9.08
C GLN A 141 2.61 -17.64 -10.30
N SER A 142 1.35 -17.19 -10.39
CA SER A 142 0.48 -17.56 -11.52
C SER A 142 1.03 -17.00 -12.85
N GLN A 143 0.83 -17.75 -13.92
CA GLN A 143 1.22 -17.31 -15.27
C GLN A 143 0.58 -15.96 -15.62
N GLY A 144 -0.68 -15.74 -15.23
CA GLY A 144 -1.38 -14.47 -15.48
C GLY A 144 -0.70 -13.25 -14.88
N LYS A 145 0.00 -13.37 -13.74
CA LYS A 145 0.78 -12.26 -13.16
C LYS A 145 2.05 -11.98 -13.97
N ILE A 146 2.74 -13.03 -14.41
CA ILE A 146 3.92 -12.91 -15.26
C ILE A 146 3.53 -12.21 -16.57
N ASP A 147 2.46 -12.66 -17.19
CA ASP A 147 1.97 -12.13 -18.46
C ASP A 147 1.51 -10.69 -18.33
N LEU A 148 0.82 -10.34 -17.23
CA LEU A 148 0.42 -8.96 -16.96
C LEU A 148 1.64 -8.02 -16.89
N LEU A 149 2.68 -8.39 -16.17
CA LEU A 149 3.89 -7.57 -16.07
C LEU A 149 4.58 -7.42 -17.43
N ARG A 150 4.64 -8.49 -18.22
CA ARG A 150 5.19 -8.45 -19.60
C ARG A 150 4.34 -7.57 -20.52
N LEU A 151 3.02 -7.65 -20.45
CA LEU A 151 2.10 -6.78 -21.19
C LEU A 151 2.30 -5.30 -20.82
N LEU A 152 2.61 -5.01 -19.57
CA LEU A 152 2.96 -3.67 -19.11
C LEU A 152 4.39 -3.24 -19.50
N GLY A 153 5.15 -4.11 -20.16
CA GLY A 153 6.46 -3.83 -20.74
C GLY A 153 7.64 -4.11 -19.81
N ALA A 154 7.43 -4.87 -18.74
CA ALA A 154 8.54 -5.33 -17.89
C ALA A 154 9.23 -6.57 -18.48
N GLU A 155 10.53 -6.64 -18.31
CA GLU A 155 11.28 -7.88 -18.45
C GLU A 155 11.14 -8.68 -17.15
N VAL A 156 10.67 -9.94 -17.22
CA VAL A 156 10.30 -10.71 -16.04
C VAL A 156 11.11 -12.01 -15.96
N TYR A 157 11.79 -12.20 -14.84
CA TYR A 157 12.59 -13.36 -14.49
C TYR A 157 11.93 -14.16 -13.35
N PRO A 158 11.16 -15.23 -13.67
CA PRO A 158 10.70 -16.18 -12.67
C PRO A 158 11.88 -17.03 -12.18
N VAL A 159 12.13 -17.03 -10.87
CA VAL A 159 13.24 -17.77 -10.24
C VAL A 159 12.73 -18.68 -9.12
N PRO A 160 13.46 -19.70 -8.68
CA PRO A 160 13.05 -20.58 -7.59
C PRO A 160 12.67 -19.79 -6.33
N ALA A 161 11.57 -20.21 -5.68
CA ALA A 161 11.14 -19.66 -4.41
C ALA A 161 12.01 -20.19 -3.27
N VAL A 162 12.86 -19.33 -2.72
CA VAL A 162 13.74 -19.64 -1.57
C VAL A 162 13.59 -18.61 -0.47
N ALA A 163 14.02 -18.95 0.75
CA ALA A 163 13.98 -18.04 1.90
C ALA A 163 14.78 -16.74 1.65
N PHE A 164 14.42 -15.67 2.34
CA PHE A 164 15.06 -14.36 2.15
C PHE A 164 16.56 -14.37 2.45
N GLU A 165 16.99 -15.18 3.40
CA GLU A 165 18.38 -15.33 3.81
C GLU A 165 19.23 -16.07 2.75
N ASN A 166 18.59 -16.76 1.82
CA ASN A 166 19.29 -17.44 0.73
C ASN A 166 19.74 -16.41 -0.31
N PRO A 167 21.03 -16.41 -0.74
CA PRO A 167 21.53 -15.49 -1.75
C PRO A 167 20.83 -15.61 -3.11
N ASP A 168 20.19 -16.75 -3.39
CA ASP A 168 19.40 -16.96 -4.61
C ASP A 168 17.94 -16.48 -4.49
N ASN A 169 17.58 -15.84 -3.40
CA ASN A 169 16.28 -15.18 -3.27
C ASN A 169 16.11 -14.11 -4.36
N TYR A 170 14.92 -14.02 -4.90
CA TYR A 170 14.58 -13.09 -6.01
C TYR A 170 14.96 -11.63 -5.72
N ASN A 171 14.93 -11.17 -4.46
CA ASN A 171 15.34 -9.82 -4.09
C ASN A 171 16.85 -9.63 -4.30
N TRP A 172 17.68 -10.60 -3.90
CA TRP A 172 19.13 -10.52 -4.04
C TRP A 172 19.57 -10.68 -5.49
N GLN A 173 18.84 -11.48 -6.27
CA GLN A 173 19.06 -11.57 -7.72
C GLN A 173 18.74 -10.25 -8.41
N ALA A 174 17.63 -9.60 -8.05
CA ALA A 174 17.29 -8.26 -8.55
C ALA A 174 18.39 -7.23 -8.22
N LYS A 175 18.88 -7.24 -6.99
CA LYS A 175 19.99 -6.37 -6.56
C LYS A 175 21.23 -6.58 -7.41
N ARG A 176 21.71 -7.84 -7.54
CA ARG A 176 22.90 -8.16 -8.34
C ARG A 176 22.73 -7.78 -9.82
N HIS A 177 21.54 -7.95 -10.37
CA HIS A 177 21.26 -7.53 -11.74
C HIS A 177 21.41 -6.00 -11.89
N ALA A 178 20.80 -5.22 -11.01
CA ALA A 178 20.94 -3.77 -11.02
C ALA A 178 22.43 -3.35 -10.91
N GLU A 179 23.17 -3.97 -10.02
CA GLU A 179 24.62 -3.70 -9.82
C GLU A 179 25.49 -4.09 -11.02
N SER A 180 25.02 -4.97 -11.91
CA SER A 180 25.72 -5.39 -13.12
C SER A 180 25.55 -4.42 -14.30
N LEU A 181 24.65 -3.45 -14.21
CA LEU A 181 24.33 -2.49 -15.27
C LEU A 181 24.85 -1.09 -14.93
N GLU A 182 25.31 -0.35 -15.94
CA GLU A 182 25.88 1.00 -15.74
C GLU A 182 24.86 2.06 -15.28
N ASN A 183 23.61 1.96 -15.77
CA ASN A 183 22.56 2.93 -15.48
C ASN A 183 21.31 2.21 -14.99
N ALA A 184 21.42 1.64 -13.80
CA ALA A 184 20.31 0.88 -13.21
C ALA A 184 20.25 1.07 -11.70
N VAL A 185 19.06 0.87 -11.14
CA VAL A 185 18.83 0.96 -9.70
C VAL A 185 17.93 -0.19 -9.23
N TRP A 186 18.33 -0.83 -8.14
CA TRP A 186 17.45 -1.69 -7.35
C TRP A 186 16.66 -0.80 -6.37
N THR A 187 15.34 -0.78 -6.51
CA THR A 187 14.48 0.13 -5.74
C THR A 187 14.25 -0.32 -4.30
N ASN A 188 14.46 -1.62 -3.98
CA ASN A 188 14.43 -2.17 -2.62
C ASN A 188 13.21 -1.72 -1.80
N GLN A 189 12.01 -2.04 -2.26
CA GLN A 189 10.75 -1.60 -1.67
C GLN A 189 10.61 -1.82 -0.16
N PHE A 190 11.34 -2.79 0.42
CA PHE A 190 11.24 -3.15 1.84
C PHE A 190 12.07 -2.23 2.75
N ASP A 191 13.24 -1.78 2.27
CA ASP A 191 14.19 -1.05 3.09
C ASP A 191 14.48 0.36 2.57
N ASN A 192 14.06 0.68 1.33
CA ASN A 192 14.04 2.06 0.87
C ASN A 192 12.90 2.84 1.52
N THR A 193 13.26 3.75 2.42
CA THR A 193 12.31 4.55 3.20
C THR A 193 11.52 5.59 2.38
N ALA A 194 11.84 5.78 1.11
CA ALA A 194 11.01 6.56 0.20
C ALA A 194 9.59 5.97 0.06
N ASN A 195 9.44 4.64 0.17
CA ASN A 195 8.13 3.98 0.26
C ASN A 195 7.32 4.51 1.46
N ARG A 196 7.92 4.58 2.64
CA ARG A 196 7.30 5.17 3.84
C ARG A 196 7.01 6.66 3.65
N GLN A 197 7.94 7.39 3.04
CA GLN A 197 7.80 8.83 2.79
C GLN A 197 6.59 9.16 1.93
N ALA A 198 6.26 8.33 0.93
CA ALA A 198 5.05 8.47 0.12
C ALA A 198 3.79 8.59 0.99
N HIS A 199 3.69 7.82 2.04
CA HIS A 199 2.51 7.82 2.91
C HIS A 199 2.53 8.91 3.98
N ILE A 200 3.71 9.39 4.39
CA ILE A 200 3.84 10.58 5.25
C ILE A 200 3.36 11.82 4.48
N GLU A 201 3.74 11.95 3.22
CA GLU A 201 3.48 13.15 2.42
C GLU A 201 2.11 13.15 1.73
N THR A 202 1.51 11.98 1.52
CA THR A 202 0.27 11.89 0.74
C THR A 202 -0.87 11.20 1.50
N THR A 203 -0.78 9.91 1.78
CA THR A 203 -1.90 9.13 2.35
C THR A 203 -2.32 9.63 3.72
N GLY A 204 -1.40 9.88 4.62
CA GLY A 204 -1.67 10.44 5.95
C GLY A 204 -2.36 11.79 5.90
N PRO A 205 -1.80 12.79 5.18
CA PRO A 205 -2.44 14.08 4.95
C PRO A 205 -3.83 14.01 4.34
N GLU A 206 -4.02 13.15 3.32
CA GLU A 206 -5.31 12.94 2.69
C GLU A 206 -6.35 12.40 3.68
N ILE A 207 -6.00 11.39 4.49
CA ILE A 207 -6.87 10.83 5.53
C ILE A 207 -7.26 11.92 6.53
N TRP A 208 -6.29 12.69 7.03
CA TRP A 208 -6.52 13.75 8.00
C TRP A 208 -7.47 14.84 7.45
N ALA A 209 -7.23 15.28 6.22
CA ALA A 209 -8.07 16.28 5.56
C ALA A 209 -9.50 15.77 5.31
N GLN A 210 -9.63 14.55 4.78
CA GLN A 210 -10.92 13.92 4.45
C GLN A 210 -11.78 13.64 5.68
N THR A 211 -11.16 13.33 6.82
CA THR A 211 -11.86 13.18 8.11
C THR A 211 -12.03 14.52 8.85
N GLN A 212 -11.50 15.62 8.32
CA GLN A 212 -11.47 16.92 8.99
C GLN A 212 -10.82 16.82 10.39
N GLY A 213 -9.83 15.96 10.54
CA GLY A 213 -9.18 15.68 11.81
C GLY A 213 -10.03 14.88 12.81
N LYS A 214 -11.21 14.42 12.42
CA LYS A 214 -12.10 13.59 13.26
C LYS A 214 -11.85 12.13 12.99
N ILE A 215 -10.71 11.65 13.45
CA ILE A 215 -10.29 10.27 13.38
C ILE A 215 -9.76 9.84 14.74
N ASP A 216 -10.27 8.73 15.27
CA ASP A 216 -9.87 8.17 16.57
C ASP A 216 -8.83 7.06 16.41
N ALA A 217 -8.95 6.25 15.36
CA ALA A 217 -8.01 5.17 15.12
C ALA A 217 -7.71 4.92 13.64
N PHE A 218 -6.51 4.42 13.38
CA PHE A 218 -6.05 3.95 12.08
C PHE A 218 -5.52 2.51 12.20
N THR A 219 -5.88 1.67 11.25
CA THR A 219 -5.31 0.31 11.17
C THR A 219 -5.09 -0.10 9.74
N CYS A 220 -3.96 -0.74 9.46
CA CYS A 220 -3.75 -1.48 8.22
C CYS A 220 -2.65 -2.53 8.38
N ALA A 221 -2.58 -3.40 7.40
CA ALA A 221 -1.62 -4.49 7.37
C ALA A 221 -0.21 -4.04 7.01
N SER A 222 0.75 -4.88 7.40
CA SER A 222 2.17 -4.71 7.12
C SER A 222 2.65 -5.73 6.08
N GLY A 223 2.93 -5.25 4.86
CA GLY A 223 3.77 -5.94 3.88
C GLY A 223 5.17 -5.35 3.92
N THR A 224 5.47 -4.36 3.07
CA THR A 224 6.70 -3.56 3.17
C THR A 224 6.71 -2.61 4.37
N ALA A 225 5.57 -2.44 4.99
CA ALA A 225 5.26 -1.54 6.09
C ALA A 225 5.25 -0.03 5.76
N GLY A 226 5.55 0.38 4.55
CA GLY A 226 5.55 1.81 4.18
C GLY A 226 4.24 2.51 4.54
N THR A 227 3.11 1.88 4.25
CA THR A 227 1.77 2.47 4.50
C THR A 227 1.48 2.64 5.98
N ILE A 228 1.60 1.56 6.78
CA ILE A 228 1.32 1.63 8.23
C ILE A 228 2.28 2.61 8.93
N ALA A 229 3.58 2.54 8.62
CA ALA A 229 4.58 3.40 9.23
C ALA A 229 4.37 4.88 8.85
N GLY A 230 4.21 5.18 7.55
CA GLY A 230 4.05 6.55 7.07
C GLY A 230 2.78 7.21 7.56
N CYS A 231 1.63 6.51 7.48
CA CYS A 231 0.37 7.03 8.01
C CYS A 231 0.43 7.21 9.55
N THR A 232 0.99 6.22 10.27
CA THR A 232 1.16 6.33 11.73
C THR A 232 1.99 7.54 12.11
N ARG A 233 3.16 7.74 11.46
CA ARG A 233 4.02 8.91 11.71
C ARG A 233 3.24 10.21 11.56
N TYR A 234 2.59 10.40 10.43
CA TYR A 234 1.84 11.63 10.14
C TYR A 234 0.67 11.82 11.12
N LEU A 235 -0.17 10.80 11.32
CA LEU A 235 -1.36 10.90 12.16
C LEU A 235 -1.00 11.13 13.63
N LYS A 236 0.06 10.51 14.14
CA LYS A 236 0.57 10.76 15.49
C LYS A 236 1.06 12.20 15.65
N GLU A 237 1.79 12.70 14.67
CA GLU A 237 2.34 14.06 14.70
C GLU A 237 1.22 15.11 14.67
N VAL A 238 0.31 15.05 13.69
CA VAL A 238 -0.74 16.05 13.51
C VAL A 238 -1.79 16.05 14.61
N SER A 239 -2.03 14.88 15.24
CA SER A 239 -2.99 14.73 16.36
C SER A 239 -2.38 14.90 17.74
N ASN A 240 -1.07 15.21 17.85
CA ASN A 240 -0.33 15.19 19.11
C ASN A 240 -0.50 13.84 19.87
N GLY A 241 -0.38 12.71 19.15
CA GLY A 241 -0.45 11.36 19.68
C GLY A 241 -1.86 10.83 19.99
N LYS A 242 -2.91 11.58 19.70
CA LYS A 242 -4.30 11.19 20.04
C LYS A 242 -4.81 10.05 19.19
N VAL A 243 -4.54 10.05 17.89
CA VAL A 243 -4.98 8.98 16.99
C VAL A 243 -4.29 7.67 17.37
N LYS A 244 -5.09 6.62 17.60
CA LYS A 244 -4.60 5.28 17.91
C LYS A 244 -4.24 4.51 16.64
N CYS A 245 -3.02 3.98 16.55
CA CYS A 245 -2.53 3.29 15.36
C CYS A 245 -2.22 1.83 15.68
N TYR A 246 -2.88 0.92 14.95
CA TYR A 246 -2.73 -0.53 15.13
C TYR A 246 -2.26 -1.19 13.83
N VAL A 247 -1.27 -2.06 13.92
CA VAL A 247 -0.92 -2.91 12.77
C VAL A 247 -1.82 -4.14 12.73
N ALA A 248 -2.37 -4.44 11.56
CA ALA A 248 -3.07 -5.69 11.29
C ALA A 248 -2.07 -6.71 10.71
N ASP A 249 -2.07 -7.93 11.24
CA ASP A 249 -1.05 -8.91 10.89
C ASP A 249 -1.68 -10.30 10.66
N PRO A 250 -1.37 -10.97 9.52
CA PRO A 250 -1.92 -12.27 9.19
C PRO A 250 -1.13 -13.42 9.82
N PRO A 251 -1.62 -14.66 9.73
CA PRO A 251 -0.83 -15.85 10.02
C PRO A 251 0.49 -15.87 9.25
N GLY A 252 1.52 -16.44 9.85
CA GLY A 252 2.84 -16.54 9.22
C GLY A 252 3.64 -15.23 9.17
N SER A 253 3.23 -14.20 9.92
CA SER A 253 3.97 -12.97 10.14
C SER A 253 4.47 -12.88 11.58
N VAL A 254 5.55 -12.11 11.81
CA VAL A 254 6.14 -11.92 13.14
C VAL A 254 5.79 -10.56 13.76
N ILE A 255 5.14 -9.66 13.02
CA ILE A 255 4.93 -8.27 13.45
C ILE A 255 3.98 -8.20 14.64
N TYR A 256 2.87 -8.97 14.60
CA TYR A 256 1.94 -9.05 15.74
C TYR A 256 2.66 -9.44 17.02
N THR A 257 3.45 -10.51 16.97
CA THR A 257 4.18 -11.00 18.16
C THR A 257 5.21 -9.98 18.61
N TYR A 258 5.94 -9.37 17.69
CA TYR A 258 6.94 -8.36 18.01
C TYR A 258 6.32 -7.18 18.77
N VAL A 259 5.24 -6.59 18.22
CA VAL A 259 4.57 -5.43 18.85
C VAL A 259 3.92 -5.82 20.18
N SER A 260 3.23 -6.96 20.23
CA SER A 260 2.49 -7.41 21.43
C SER A 260 3.40 -7.86 22.58
N SER A 261 4.63 -8.28 22.29
CA SER A 261 5.60 -8.73 23.29
C SER A 261 6.59 -7.65 23.74
N GLY A 262 6.48 -6.43 23.23
CA GLY A 262 7.43 -5.36 23.52
C GLY A 262 8.79 -5.55 22.86
N GLY A 263 8.83 -6.11 21.64
CA GLY A 263 10.04 -6.16 20.80
C GLY A 263 10.69 -7.55 20.65
N LYS A 264 10.03 -8.64 21.07
CA LYS A 264 10.56 -9.99 20.90
C LYS A 264 10.34 -10.49 19.48
N LEU A 265 11.40 -10.58 18.68
CA LEU A 265 11.35 -11.20 17.38
C LEU A 265 11.32 -12.74 17.52
N VAL A 266 10.40 -13.38 16.79
CA VAL A 266 10.25 -14.83 16.74
C VAL A 266 10.58 -15.34 15.34
N GLU A 267 10.83 -16.66 15.23
CA GLU A 267 10.98 -17.30 13.92
C GLU A 267 9.66 -17.29 13.17
N ARG A 268 9.70 -16.96 11.90
CA ARG A 268 8.54 -16.99 11.01
C ARG A 268 8.06 -18.44 10.79
N LYS A 269 6.76 -18.70 11.09
CA LYS A 269 6.13 -20.02 10.88
C LYS A 269 4.82 -19.88 10.14
N GLY A 270 4.65 -20.68 9.08
CA GLY A 270 3.44 -20.66 8.27
C GLY A 270 3.38 -19.54 7.23
N SER A 271 2.22 -19.36 6.65
CA SER A 271 1.93 -18.37 5.61
C SER A 271 0.45 -18.00 5.67
N SER A 272 0.06 -16.94 4.97
CA SER A 272 -1.32 -16.49 4.80
C SER A 272 -1.70 -16.49 3.33
N ILE A 273 -2.99 -16.49 3.06
CA ILE A 273 -3.55 -16.30 1.72
C ILE A 273 -3.43 -14.84 1.24
N THR A 274 -3.17 -13.90 2.14
CA THR A 274 -3.04 -12.49 1.81
C THR A 274 -1.68 -12.20 1.18
N GLU A 275 -1.66 -12.11 -0.13
CA GLU A 275 -0.43 -11.88 -0.88
C GLU A 275 0.18 -10.51 -0.57
N GLY A 276 1.50 -10.49 -0.41
CA GLY A 276 2.26 -9.27 -0.15
C GLY A 276 2.12 -8.72 1.28
N ILE A 277 1.43 -9.42 2.16
CA ILE A 277 1.25 -9.07 3.56
C ILE A 277 1.90 -10.13 4.46
N GLY A 278 2.39 -9.68 5.63
CA GLY A 278 3.10 -10.51 6.60
C GLY A 278 4.60 -10.61 6.32
N GLN A 279 5.39 -10.38 7.36
CA GLN A 279 6.84 -10.34 7.30
C GLN A 279 7.49 -11.28 8.31
N GLY A 280 8.70 -11.77 7.97
CA GLY A 280 9.57 -12.52 8.88
C GLY A 280 10.57 -11.64 9.64
N ARG A 281 10.57 -10.35 9.39
CA ARG A 281 11.51 -9.37 9.97
C ARG A 281 10.89 -7.98 10.10
N ILE A 282 11.54 -7.10 10.84
CA ILE A 282 11.20 -5.68 10.87
C ILE A 282 11.94 -5.01 9.69
N THR A 283 11.19 -4.45 8.75
CA THR A 283 11.73 -3.72 7.59
C THR A 283 12.22 -2.33 7.99
N ASP A 284 13.13 -1.75 7.23
CA ASP A 284 13.61 -0.38 7.50
C ASP A 284 12.50 0.66 7.29
N ASN A 285 11.46 0.35 6.52
CA ASN A 285 10.25 1.17 6.45
C ASN A 285 9.49 1.23 7.79
N LEU A 286 9.46 0.13 8.58
CA LEU A 286 8.72 0.06 9.84
C LEU A 286 9.54 0.52 11.04
N LYS A 287 10.81 0.18 11.05
CA LYS A 287 11.72 0.36 12.18
C LYS A 287 11.69 1.75 12.84
N PRO A 288 11.64 2.87 12.08
CA PRO A 288 11.61 4.20 12.68
C PRO A 288 10.32 4.55 13.43
N ASP A 289 9.22 3.82 13.17
CA ASP A 289 7.88 4.17 13.63
C ASP A 289 7.18 3.05 14.41
N ILE A 290 7.85 1.92 14.61
CA ILE A 290 7.23 0.76 15.26
C ILE A 290 6.80 1.06 16.69
N ASP A 291 7.55 1.90 17.40
CA ASP A 291 7.26 2.34 18.78
C ASP A 291 6.11 3.36 18.86
N LEU A 292 5.65 3.87 17.71
CA LEU A 292 4.47 4.73 17.63
C LEU A 292 3.16 3.95 17.54
N LEU A 293 3.23 2.64 17.31
CA LEU A 293 2.05 1.79 17.26
C LEU A 293 1.48 1.58 18.67
N ASP A 294 0.18 1.76 18.82
CA ASP A 294 -0.54 1.52 20.08
C ASP A 294 -0.84 0.02 20.29
N GLY A 295 -0.62 -0.81 19.29
CA GLY A 295 -0.78 -2.26 19.37
C GLY A 295 -0.86 -2.94 18.02
N ALA A 296 -1.20 -4.23 18.08
CA ALA A 296 -1.35 -5.08 16.91
C ALA A 296 -2.63 -5.92 16.99
N LEU A 297 -3.16 -6.30 15.84
CA LEU A 297 -4.33 -7.16 15.67
C LEU A 297 -3.91 -8.37 14.83
N HIS A 298 -4.13 -9.57 15.33
CA HIS A 298 -3.93 -10.79 14.56
C HIS A 298 -5.22 -11.15 13.83
N ILE A 299 -5.17 -11.19 12.51
CA ILE A 299 -6.32 -11.44 11.64
C ILE A 299 -6.12 -12.76 10.91
N ALA A 300 -6.90 -13.76 11.30
CA ALA A 300 -6.88 -15.07 10.67
C ALA A 300 -7.36 -15.01 9.21
N ASP A 301 -6.92 -15.97 8.38
CA ASP A 301 -7.31 -16.05 6.97
C ASP A 301 -8.81 -16.25 6.81
N GLU A 302 -9.47 -16.95 7.74
CA GLU A 302 -10.91 -17.16 7.78
C GLU A 302 -11.68 -15.84 7.89
N LYS A 303 -11.22 -14.91 8.75
CA LYS A 303 -11.83 -13.58 8.89
C LYS A 303 -11.64 -12.76 7.61
N SER A 304 -10.49 -12.90 6.96
CA SER A 304 -10.20 -12.21 5.69
C SER A 304 -11.11 -12.72 4.58
N ILE A 305 -11.33 -14.03 4.48
CA ILE A 305 -12.24 -14.64 3.50
C ILE A 305 -13.70 -14.28 3.79
N GLU A 306 -14.17 -14.41 5.05
CA GLU A 306 -15.51 -13.94 5.42
C GLU A 306 -15.74 -12.52 4.91
N MET A 307 -14.76 -11.63 5.14
CA MET A 307 -14.89 -10.23 4.79
C MET A 307 -14.83 -9.98 3.27
N VAL A 308 -14.15 -10.82 2.47
CA VAL A 308 -14.18 -10.74 0.99
C VAL A 308 -15.63 -10.85 0.49
N TYR A 309 -16.39 -11.79 1.00
CA TYR A 309 -17.76 -12.04 0.59
C TYR A 309 -18.73 -11.01 1.18
N ARG A 310 -18.52 -10.62 2.43
CA ARG A 310 -19.35 -9.59 3.09
C ARG A 310 -19.18 -8.22 2.45
N CYS A 311 -17.96 -7.80 2.14
CA CYS A 311 -17.73 -6.54 1.44
C CYS A 311 -18.40 -6.52 0.07
N LEU A 312 -18.41 -7.65 -0.64
CA LEU A 312 -19.10 -7.76 -1.92
C LEU A 312 -20.63 -7.65 -1.77
N ASP A 313 -21.23 -8.40 -0.84
CA ASP A 313 -22.69 -8.47 -0.67
C ASP A 313 -23.25 -7.24 0.05
N GLU A 314 -22.63 -6.85 1.17
CA GLU A 314 -23.16 -5.85 2.09
C GLU A 314 -22.77 -4.41 1.70
N GLU A 315 -21.58 -4.23 1.11
CA GLU A 315 -21.02 -2.90 0.78
C GLU A 315 -20.93 -2.64 -0.74
N GLY A 316 -21.14 -3.67 -1.57
CA GLY A 316 -20.98 -3.59 -3.03
C GLY A 316 -19.52 -3.42 -3.47
N LEU A 317 -18.56 -3.80 -2.63
CA LEU A 317 -17.13 -3.60 -2.87
C LEU A 317 -16.42 -4.92 -3.21
N TYR A 318 -15.88 -5.01 -4.43
CA TYR A 318 -15.14 -6.17 -4.92
C TYR A 318 -13.66 -6.04 -4.58
N LEU A 319 -13.28 -6.47 -3.37
CA LEU A 319 -11.98 -6.21 -2.74
C LEU A 319 -11.08 -7.45 -2.68
N GLY A 320 -9.77 -7.22 -2.83
CA GLY A 320 -8.76 -8.25 -2.62
C GLY A 320 -8.62 -8.66 -1.14
N ALA A 321 -8.00 -9.82 -0.89
CA ALA A 321 -7.87 -10.38 0.45
C ALA A 321 -7.13 -9.46 1.43
N SER A 322 -6.13 -8.71 0.98
CA SER A 322 -5.41 -7.74 1.82
C SER A 322 -6.27 -6.55 2.25
N SER A 323 -7.16 -6.08 1.35
CA SER A 323 -8.17 -5.06 1.70
C SER A 323 -9.14 -5.59 2.74
N CYS A 324 -9.60 -6.84 2.57
CA CYS A 324 -10.56 -7.47 3.46
C CYS A 324 -9.95 -7.84 4.81
N LEU A 325 -8.67 -8.20 4.88
CA LEU A 325 -7.93 -8.30 6.13
C LEU A 325 -7.95 -6.96 6.88
N ASN A 326 -7.71 -5.87 6.18
CA ASN A 326 -7.75 -4.52 6.76
C ASN A 326 -9.15 -4.15 7.27
N VAL A 327 -10.20 -4.48 6.53
CA VAL A 327 -11.59 -4.24 6.94
C VAL A 327 -11.94 -5.09 8.16
N ALA A 328 -11.52 -6.36 8.20
CA ALA A 328 -11.69 -7.22 9.38
C ALA A 328 -10.98 -6.65 10.61
N ALA A 329 -9.76 -6.14 10.42
CA ALA A 329 -9.02 -5.48 11.50
C ALA A 329 -9.73 -4.20 11.98
N ALA A 330 -10.30 -3.41 11.08
CA ALA A 330 -11.06 -2.21 11.45
C ALA A 330 -12.33 -2.57 12.22
N ARG A 331 -13.04 -3.64 11.85
CA ARG A 331 -14.18 -4.17 12.61
C ARG A 331 -13.74 -4.62 14.01
N ASP A 332 -12.72 -5.46 14.10
CA ASP A 332 -12.23 -5.97 15.39
C ASP A 332 -11.75 -4.81 16.30
N LEU A 333 -11.18 -3.76 15.70
CA LEU A 333 -10.76 -2.56 16.42
C LEU A 333 -11.97 -1.74 16.88
N ALA A 334 -13.03 -1.62 16.06
CA ALA A 334 -14.27 -0.96 16.44
C ALA A 334 -14.94 -1.67 17.64
N GLU A 335 -15.01 -2.99 17.61
CA GLU A 335 -15.52 -3.79 18.72
C GLU A 335 -14.69 -3.59 20.00
N LYS A 336 -13.37 -3.48 19.86
CA LYS A 336 -12.45 -3.25 21.00
C LYS A 336 -12.60 -1.85 21.60
N LEU A 337 -12.81 -0.82 20.78
CA LEU A 337 -12.92 0.58 21.22
C LEU A 337 -14.33 0.92 21.72
N GLY A 338 -15.34 0.20 21.24
CA GLY A 338 -16.75 0.50 21.46
C GLY A 338 -17.32 1.55 20.48
N PRO A 339 -18.64 1.80 20.54
CA PRO A 339 -19.33 2.68 19.60
C PRO A 339 -18.89 4.16 19.72
N GLY A 340 -19.15 4.92 18.65
CA GLY A 340 -18.91 6.37 18.60
C GLY A 340 -17.52 6.79 18.13
N HIS A 341 -16.68 5.86 17.66
CA HIS A 341 -15.34 6.14 17.16
C HIS A 341 -15.30 6.17 15.62
N THR A 342 -14.41 6.97 15.07
CA THR A 342 -14.06 6.99 13.64
C THR A 342 -12.77 6.22 13.41
N ILE A 343 -12.85 5.14 12.63
CA ILE A 343 -11.74 4.24 12.35
C ILE A 343 -11.46 4.25 10.85
N VAL A 344 -10.22 4.51 10.49
CA VAL A 344 -9.79 4.50 9.08
C VAL A 344 -8.91 3.29 8.82
N THR A 345 -9.14 2.64 7.68
CA THR A 345 -8.30 1.56 7.16
C THR A 345 -8.00 1.74 5.67
N ILE A 346 -7.20 0.83 5.10
CA ILE A 346 -6.75 0.89 3.69
C ILE A 346 -7.43 -0.21 2.87
N LEU A 347 -8.10 0.16 1.79
CA LEU A 347 -8.57 -0.77 0.75
C LEU A 347 -7.47 -0.86 -0.31
N CYS A 348 -6.57 -1.82 -0.13
CA CYS A 348 -5.29 -1.90 -0.85
C CYS A 348 -5.44 -2.08 -2.36
N ASP A 349 -6.31 -3.00 -2.79
CA ASP A 349 -6.63 -3.33 -4.17
C ASP A 349 -7.99 -4.00 -4.31
N GLY A 350 -8.43 -4.19 -5.56
CA GLY A 350 -9.63 -4.97 -5.89
C GLY A 350 -9.34 -6.45 -6.09
N ALA A 351 -10.39 -7.28 -6.13
CA ALA A 351 -10.27 -8.73 -6.31
C ALA A 351 -10.01 -9.18 -7.76
N TYR A 352 -9.98 -8.27 -8.73
CA TYR A 352 -9.88 -8.61 -10.17
C TYR A 352 -8.70 -9.52 -10.52
N ARG A 353 -7.59 -9.44 -9.77
CA ARG A 353 -6.37 -10.23 -9.98
C ARG A 353 -6.35 -11.55 -9.21
N TYR A 354 -7.40 -11.83 -8.45
CA TYR A 354 -7.48 -12.95 -7.50
C TYR A 354 -8.79 -13.73 -7.61
N ALA A 355 -9.61 -13.41 -8.61
CA ALA A 355 -10.94 -14.01 -8.77
C ALA A 355 -10.87 -15.54 -8.90
N ASP A 356 -9.88 -16.04 -9.66
CA ASP A 356 -9.58 -17.46 -9.88
C ASP A 356 -9.23 -18.24 -8.59
N ARG A 357 -9.06 -17.55 -7.49
CA ARG A 357 -8.76 -18.10 -6.16
C ARG A 357 -9.84 -17.76 -5.15
N LEU A 358 -10.03 -16.47 -4.87
CA LEU A 358 -10.93 -16.02 -3.81
C LEU A 358 -12.40 -16.43 -4.03
N PHE A 359 -12.83 -16.68 -5.28
CA PHE A 359 -14.18 -17.08 -5.64
C PHE A 359 -14.23 -18.47 -6.29
N SER A 360 -13.15 -19.27 -6.15
CA SER A 360 -13.07 -20.66 -6.61
C SER A 360 -13.32 -21.63 -5.47
N ARG A 361 -14.30 -22.52 -5.65
CA ARG A 361 -14.62 -23.59 -4.69
C ARG A 361 -13.40 -24.48 -4.43
N LYS A 362 -12.78 -24.97 -5.50
CA LYS A 362 -11.60 -25.84 -5.43
C LYS A 362 -10.45 -25.18 -4.67
N TRP A 363 -10.21 -23.90 -4.90
CA TRP A 363 -9.14 -23.19 -4.19
C TRP A 363 -9.47 -23.02 -2.71
N LEU A 364 -10.71 -22.61 -2.36
CA LEU A 364 -11.16 -22.46 -0.97
C LEU A 364 -11.06 -23.78 -0.21
N GLU A 365 -11.49 -24.89 -0.82
CA GLU A 365 -11.38 -26.24 -0.24
C GLU A 365 -9.90 -26.61 -0.03
N SER A 366 -9.04 -26.38 -1.02
CA SER A 366 -7.60 -26.67 -0.92
C SER A 366 -6.88 -25.92 0.20
N LYS A 367 -7.45 -24.76 0.61
CA LYS A 367 -6.96 -23.95 1.73
C LYS A 367 -7.68 -24.20 3.04
N GLY A 368 -8.71 -25.04 3.05
CA GLY A 368 -9.54 -25.28 4.22
C GLY A 368 -10.44 -24.09 4.60
N LEU A 369 -10.70 -23.20 3.65
CA LEU A 369 -11.37 -21.90 3.89
C LEU A 369 -12.81 -21.84 3.37
N LEU A 370 -13.33 -22.92 2.78
CA LEU A 370 -14.71 -22.93 2.27
C LEU A 370 -15.72 -22.63 3.39
N ASN A 371 -15.52 -23.18 4.58
CA ASN A 371 -16.40 -22.96 5.72
C ASN A 371 -16.29 -21.56 6.35
N ALA A 372 -15.30 -20.78 5.96
CA ALA A 372 -15.18 -19.37 6.35
C ALA A 372 -16.10 -18.45 5.55
N VAL A 373 -16.61 -18.91 4.41
CA VAL A 373 -17.63 -18.20 3.64
C VAL A 373 -19.00 -18.47 4.29
N PRO A 374 -19.74 -17.42 4.73
CA PRO A 374 -21.08 -17.58 5.23
C PRO A 374 -21.99 -18.31 4.22
N GLU A 375 -22.80 -19.27 4.66
CA GLU A 375 -23.59 -20.15 3.79
C GLU A 375 -24.47 -19.38 2.79
N HIS A 376 -25.12 -18.31 3.22
CA HIS A 376 -25.97 -17.46 2.39
C HIS A 376 -25.19 -16.69 1.30
N LEU A 377 -23.84 -16.62 1.40
CA LEU A 377 -22.94 -15.97 0.44
C LEU A 377 -22.28 -16.98 -0.51
N HIS A 378 -22.51 -18.29 -0.36
CA HIS A 378 -22.00 -19.31 -1.29
C HIS A 378 -22.43 -19.10 -2.75
N LYS A 379 -23.51 -18.33 -2.98
CA LYS A 379 -23.95 -17.88 -4.31
C LYS A 379 -22.88 -17.15 -5.12
N TYR A 380 -21.87 -16.59 -4.44
CA TYR A 380 -20.75 -15.89 -5.06
C TYR A 380 -19.55 -16.81 -5.36
N ILE A 381 -19.57 -18.07 -4.93
CA ILE A 381 -18.56 -19.07 -5.29
C ILE A 381 -18.90 -19.61 -6.66
N VAL A 382 -18.51 -18.86 -7.71
CA VAL A 382 -18.95 -19.10 -9.09
C VAL A 382 -17.88 -19.78 -9.95
N LEU A 383 -16.67 -19.93 -9.45
CA LEU A 383 -15.57 -20.60 -10.14
C LEU A 383 -15.30 -21.97 -9.52
N GLU A 384 -15.07 -22.98 -10.38
CA GLU A 384 -14.78 -24.36 -9.98
C GLU A 384 -13.28 -24.57 -9.68
#